data_a79b850111d03fdc1d708757c547c2d7
#
_entry.id   a79b850111d03fdc1d708757c547c2d7
#
_cell.length_a   1.000
_cell.length_b   1.000
_cell.length_c   1.000
_cell.angle_alpha   90.00
_cell.angle_beta   90.00
_cell.angle_gamma   90.00
#
_symmetry.space_group_name_H-M   'P 1'
#
loop_
_entity.id
_entity.type
_entity.pdbx_description
1 polymer ?
#
loop_
_entity_poly.entity_id
_entity_poly.type
_entity_poly.pdbx_seq_one_letter_code
_entity_poly.pdbx_strand_id
1 'polypeptide(L)' 'MTERHLNHSETLSNGGRIKVRAEILRDGSLKMFIGVYAADGSVVLEDDHLAPDGLDMEGAFEWGIDKAKGIGNRQA' A
#
# COMPACT_ATOMS: atom_id res chain seq x y z
N MET A 1 13.43 -13.86 3.39
CA MET A 1 13.49 -13.80 1.92
C MET A 1 12.10 -13.71 1.33
N THR A 2 11.91 -12.83 0.38
CA THR A 2 10.62 -12.65 -0.27
C THR A 2 10.46 -13.63 -1.42
N GLU A 3 9.39 -14.43 -1.39
CA GLU A 3 9.10 -15.37 -2.47
C GLU A 3 8.47 -14.66 -3.66
N ARG A 4 7.66 -13.65 -3.41
CA ARG A 4 6.93 -12.93 -4.45
C ARG A 4 6.56 -11.53 -3.94
N HIS A 5 6.58 -10.55 -4.82
CA HIS A 5 6.17 -9.20 -4.45
C HIS A 5 5.46 -8.50 -5.61
N LEU A 6 4.58 -7.58 -5.25
CA LEU A 6 3.91 -6.67 -6.18
C LEU A 6 4.12 -5.24 -5.70
N ASN A 7 4.29 -4.32 -6.64
CA ASN A 7 4.48 -2.91 -6.33
C ASN A 7 3.50 -2.06 -7.14
N HIS A 8 3.00 -1.01 -6.52
CA HIS A 8 2.14 -0.03 -7.18
C HIS A 8 2.47 1.36 -6.66
N SER A 9 2.58 2.32 -7.55
CA SER A 9 2.67 3.72 -7.17
C SER A 9 1.78 4.52 -8.09
N GLU A 10 1.13 5.54 -7.54
CA GLU A 10 0.14 6.31 -8.25
C GLU A 10 0.16 7.75 -7.76
N THR A 11 -0.06 8.70 -8.68
CA THR A 11 -0.25 10.10 -8.34
C THR A 11 -1.75 10.35 -8.23
N LEU A 12 -2.17 10.95 -7.13
CA LEU A 12 -3.57 11.24 -6.87
C LEU A 12 -3.99 12.55 -7.55
N SER A 13 -5.31 12.75 -7.68
CA SER A 13 -5.85 13.97 -8.30
C SER A 13 -5.49 15.25 -7.56
N ASN A 14 -5.21 15.16 -6.26
CA ASN A 14 -4.80 16.31 -5.44
C ASN A 14 -3.28 16.57 -5.49
N GLY A 15 -2.55 15.84 -6.33
CA GLY A 15 -1.11 15.95 -6.44
C GLY A 15 -0.31 15.09 -5.47
N GLY A 16 -0.98 14.45 -4.53
CA GLY A 16 -0.33 13.51 -3.61
C GLY A 16 0.05 12.21 -4.31
N ARG A 17 0.80 11.38 -3.62
CA ARG A 17 1.26 10.08 -4.14
C ARG A 17 0.98 8.98 -3.15
N ILE A 18 0.74 7.81 -3.67
CA ILE A 18 0.68 6.59 -2.85
C ILE A 18 1.67 5.57 -3.38
N LYS A 19 2.11 4.72 -2.47
CA LYS A 19 2.99 3.60 -2.80
C LYS A 19 2.53 2.40 -2.00
N VAL A 20 2.28 1.30 -2.68
CA VAL A 20 1.81 0.07 -2.05
C VAL A 20 2.68 -1.08 -2.52
N ARG A 21 3.12 -1.90 -1.59
CA ARG A 21 3.92 -3.07 -1.88
C ARG A 21 3.36 -4.26 -1.12
N ALA A 22 3.14 -5.35 -1.82
CA ALA A 22 2.68 -6.60 -1.21
C ALA A 22 3.76 -7.65 -1.37
N GLU A 23 4.04 -8.40 -0.32
CA GLU A 23 5.05 -9.45 -0.32
C GLU A 23 4.50 -10.73 0.31
N ILE A 24 4.80 -11.86 -0.31
CA ILE A 24 4.60 -13.16 0.32
C ILE A 24 5.93 -13.59 0.90
N LEU A 25 5.97 -13.82 2.21
CA LEU A 25 7.16 -14.26 2.91
C LEU A 25 7.27 -15.79 2.82
N ARG A 26 8.42 -16.32 3.25
CA ARG A 26 8.68 -17.77 3.20
C ARG A 26 7.68 -18.61 3.96
N ASP A 27 7.16 -18.08 5.06
CA ASP A 27 6.18 -18.78 5.89
C ASP A 27 4.75 -18.67 5.34
N GLY A 28 4.57 -18.03 4.18
CA GLY A 28 3.28 -17.86 3.56
C GLY A 28 2.52 -16.62 4.02
N SER A 29 3.05 -15.84 4.95
CA SER A 29 2.37 -14.64 5.41
C SER A 29 2.42 -13.52 4.36
N LEU A 30 1.37 -12.70 4.33
CA LEU A 30 1.28 -11.55 3.45
C LEU A 30 1.59 -10.29 4.23
N LYS A 31 2.64 -9.60 3.82
CA LYS A 31 3.05 -8.34 4.40
C LYS A 31 2.84 -7.24 3.38
N MET A 32 2.35 -6.09 3.83
CA MET A 32 2.10 -4.96 2.95
C MET A 32 2.74 -3.71 3.50
N PHE A 33 3.37 -2.96 2.61
CA PHE A 33 3.84 -1.61 2.91
C PHE A 33 2.87 -0.63 2.24
N ILE A 34 2.42 0.36 3.00
CA ILE A 34 1.56 1.42 2.50
C ILE A 34 2.23 2.76 2.79
N GLY A 35 2.54 3.51 1.73
CA GLY A 35 3.08 4.85 1.83
C GLY A 35 2.12 5.85 1.21
N VAL A 36 1.86 6.94 1.90
CA VAL A 36 1.03 8.04 1.42
C VAL A 36 1.81 9.33 1.59
N TYR A 37 1.88 10.13 0.53
CA TYR A 37 2.68 11.34 0.50
C TYR A 37 1.83 12.50 -0.01
N ALA A 38 2.01 13.66 0.63
CA ALA A 38 1.33 14.88 0.21
C ALA A 38 1.93 15.44 -1.08
N ALA A 39 1.23 16.39 -1.70
CA ALA A 39 1.67 17.01 -2.93
C ALA A 39 3.03 17.71 -2.82
N ASP A 40 3.38 18.19 -1.62
CA ASP A 40 4.67 18.83 -1.36
C ASP A 40 5.80 17.84 -1.07
N GLY A 41 5.50 16.53 -1.10
CA GLY A 41 6.46 15.47 -0.83
C GLY A 41 6.56 15.05 0.63
N SER A 42 5.82 15.68 1.52
CA SER A 42 5.86 15.30 2.93
C SER A 42 5.15 13.95 3.15
N VAL A 43 5.62 13.20 4.13
CA VAL A 43 5.07 11.89 4.46
C VAL A 43 3.78 12.06 5.26
N VAL A 44 2.69 11.50 4.73
CA VAL A 44 1.42 11.42 5.48
C VAL A 44 1.38 10.14 6.29
N LEU A 45 1.78 9.03 5.65
CA LEU A 45 1.81 7.71 6.29
C LEU A 45 2.86 6.86 5.61
N GLU A 46 3.64 6.16 6.42
CA GLU A 46 4.49 5.05 5.95
C GLU A 46 4.42 3.97 7.00
N ASP A 47 3.83 2.84 6.66
CA ASP A 47 3.65 1.77 7.65
C ASP A 47 3.55 0.41 6.98
N ASP A 48 3.92 -0.62 7.73
CA ASP A 48 3.72 -2.00 7.32
C ASP A 48 2.42 -2.52 7.93
N HIS A 49 1.67 -3.28 7.15
CA HIS A 49 0.42 -3.87 7.59
C HIS A 49 0.39 -5.35 7.26
N LEU A 50 -0.32 -6.11 8.07
CA LEU A 50 -0.67 -7.48 7.71
C LEU A 50 -2.00 -7.43 6.97
N ALA A 51 -2.10 -8.18 5.88
CA ALA A 51 -3.34 -8.24 5.13
C ALA A 51 -4.45 -8.90 5.95
N PRO A 52 -5.72 -8.49 5.76
CA PRO A 52 -6.82 -9.18 6.40
C PRO A 52 -6.85 -10.66 6.02
N ASP A 53 -7.31 -11.52 6.94
CA ASP A 53 -7.43 -12.94 6.68
C ASP A 53 -8.40 -13.20 5.53
N GLY A 54 -8.13 -14.24 4.77
CA GLY A 54 -9.00 -14.66 3.68
C GLY A 54 -8.73 -14.02 2.33
N LEU A 55 -7.80 -13.05 2.26
CA LEU A 55 -7.41 -12.46 0.99
C LEU A 55 -6.20 -13.17 0.41
N ASP A 56 -6.19 -13.36 -0.90
CA ASP A 56 -4.99 -13.77 -1.61
C ASP A 56 -4.10 -12.53 -1.84
N MET A 57 -2.96 -12.72 -2.50
CA MET A 57 -2.02 -11.63 -2.72
C MET A 57 -2.63 -10.49 -3.52
N GLU A 58 -3.39 -10.81 -4.57
CA GLU A 58 -4.00 -9.78 -5.41
C GLU A 58 -5.09 -9.01 -4.65
N GLY A 59 -5.93 -9.73 -3.90
CA GLY A 59 -6.96 -9.09 -3.07
C GLY A 59 -6.37 -8.21 -1.99
N ALA A 60 -5.31 -8.70 -1.34
CA ALA A 60 -4.59 -7.91 -0.33
C ALA A 60 -3.98 -6.66 -0.95
N PHE A 61 -3.40 -6.79 -2.13
CA PHE A 61 -2.79 -5.68 -2.84
C PHE A 61 -3.83 -4.60 -3.19
N GLU A 62 -4.98 -5.00 -3.71
CA GLU A 62 -6.08 -4.08 -4.02
C GLU A 62 -6.61 -3.40 -2.76
N TRP A 63 -6.74 -4.17 -1.68
CA TRP A 63 -7.14 -3.63 -0.38
C TRP A 63 -6.19 -2.52 0.08
N GLY A 64 -4.87 -2.76 -0.05
CA GLY A 64 -3.86 -1.78 0.30
C GLY A 64 -3.93 -0.51 -0.55
N ILE A 65 -4.13 -0.67 -1.86
CA ILE A 65 -4.27 0.45 -2.79
C ILE A 65 -5.50 1.29 -2.42
N ASP A 66 -6.64 0.66 -2.17
CA ASP A 66 -7.86 1.36 -1.79
C ASP A 66 -7.68 2.11 -0.47
N LYS A 67 -7.03 1.49 0.50
CA LYS A 67 -6.73 2.12 1.78
C LYS A 67 -5.83 3.34 1.60
N ALA A 68 -4.77 3.20 0.81
CA ALA A 68 -3.84 4.29 0.55
C ALA A 68 -4.53 5.45 -0.17
N LYS A 69 -5.35 5.16 -1.17
CA LYS A 69 -6.12 6.19 -1.88
C LYS A 69 -7.09 6.92 -0.96
N GLY A 70 -7.76 6.19 -0.09
CA GLY A 70 -8.68 6.77 0.87
C GLY A 70 -7.99 7.76 1.80
N ILE A 71 -6.82 7.38 2.31
CA ILE A 71 -6.03 8.24 3.17
C ILE A 71 -5.51 9.46 2.38
N GLY A 72 -4.94 9.22 1.19
CA GLY A 72 -4.38 10.29 0.36
C GLY A 72 -5.42 11.31 -0.09
N ASN A 73 -6.62 10.86 -0.45
CA ASN A 73 -7.68 11.74 -0.89
C ASN A 73 -8.24 12.62 0.22
N ARG A 74 -8.08 12.20 1.48
CA ARG A 74 -8.50 13.00 2.64
C ARG A 74 -7.55 14.15 2.93
N GLN A 75 -6.39 14.19 2.28
CA GLN A 75 -5.38 15.22 2.48
C GLN A 75 -5.57 16.41 1.56
N ALA A 76 -6.71 16.56 0.99
CA ALA A 76 -7.02 17.66 0.06
C ALA A 76 -6.87 19.04 0.72
#